data_0e60c7656d36b1db6bb423eb024efc64
#
_entry.id   0e60c7656d36b1db6bb423eb024efc64
#
_cell.length_a   1.000
_cell.length_b   1.000
_cell.length_c   1.000
_cell.angle_alpha   90.00
_cell.angle_beta   90.00
_cell.angle_gamma   90.00
#
_symmetry.space_group_name_H-M   'P 1'
#
loop_
_entity.id
_entity.type
_entity.pdbx_description
1 polymer ?
#
loop_
_entity_poly.entity_id
_entity_poly.type
_entity_poly.pdbx_seq_one_letter_code
_entity_poly.pdbx_strand_id
1 'polypeptide(L)'
;VLRVGPYGKYPNLTAYFLPVPCMHCEDAPCVDGCPTGASFRREDGIVVIDEEKCVGCKFCMVSCPYGVRHYNEDKGIVEKCILCFQRLDNGEVPRCVETCPVNARFFGDLDDPESEIVHLIRKKNANPLHKELGTKPAVYYIFP
;
A
#
# COMPACT_ATOMS: atom_id res chain seq x y z
N VAL A 1 -4.73 -7.37 7.28
CA VAL A 1 -6.02 -6.74 7.63
C VAL A 1 -6.08 -6.61 9.13
N LEU A 2 -6.28 -5.38 9.62
CA LEU A 2 -6.44 -5.09 11.03
C LEU A 2 -7.92 -5.04 11.40
N ARG A 3 -8.28 -5.58 12.56
CA ARG A 3 -9.59 -5.36 13.15
C ARG A 3 -9.53 -4.10 14.01
N VAL A 4 -10.41 -3.15 13.73
CA VAL A 4 -10.50 -1.86 14.43
C VAL A 4 -11.81 -1.83 15.21
N GLY A 5 -11.75 -1.56 16.52
CA GLY A 5 -12.90 -1.59 17.41
C GLY A 5 -13.11 -2.95 18.10
N PRO A 6 -14.26 -3.13 18.80
CA PRO A 6 -15.39 -2.19 18.84
C PRO A 6 -15.11 -0.93 19.66
N TYR A 7 -15.61 0.21 19.17
CA TYR A 7 -15.63 1.49 19.89
C TYR A 7 -17.07 1.91 20.17
N GLY A 8 -17.26 2.73 21.19
CA GLY A 8 -18.57 3.23 21.59
C GLY A 8 -19.21 2.41 22.71
N LYS A 9 -20.50 2.68 22.97
CA LYS A 9 -21.31 1.98 23.97
C LYS A 9 -22.56 1.41 23.29
N TYR A 10 -22.98 0.23 23.73
CA TYR A 10 -24.22 -0.38 23.24
C TYR A 10 -25.41 0.60 23.40
N PRO A 11 -26.28 0.75 22.37
CA PRO A 11 -26.29 0.02 21.09
C PRO A 11 -25.40 0.61 19.98
N ASN A 12 -24.72 1.74 20.21
CA ASN A 12 -23.94 2.48 19.22
C ASN A 12 -22.46 2.01 19.20
N LEU A 13 -22.24 0.79 18.72
CA LEU A 13 -20.90 0.22 18.56
C LEU A 13 -20.45 0.34 17.09
N THR A 14 -19.17 0.70 16.92
CA THR A 14 -18.51 0.74 15.60
C THR A 14 -17.34 -0.21 15.58
N ALA A 15 -17.30 -1.09 14.59
CA ALA A 15 -16.17 -1.96 14.30
C ALA A 15 -16.02 -2.13 12.79
N TYR A 16 -14.78 -2.19 12.30
CA TYR A 16 -14.50 -2.43 10.88
C TYR A 16 -13.17 -3.14 10.69
N PHE A 17 -12.94 -3.64 9.47
CA PHE A 17 -11.69 -4.25 9.08
C PHE A 17 -10.92 -3.28 8.16
N LEU A 18 -9.67 -3.01 8.52
CA LEU A 18 -8.79 -2.13 7.78
C LEU A 18 -7.75 -2.96 7.01
N PRO A 19 -7.81 -3.05 5.69
CA PRO A 19 -6.77 -3.65 4.89
C PRO A 19 -5.56 -2.70 4.85
N VAL A 20 -4.38 -3.21 5.20
CA VAL A 20 -3.13 -2.44 5.19
C VAL A 20 -2.16 -3.12 4.21
N PRO A 21 -2.24 -2.83 2.90
CA PRO A 21 -1.24 -3.27 1.91
C PRO A 21 0.01 -2.39 1.98
N CYS A 22 0.98 -2.63 1.10
CA CYS A 22 2.06 -1.67 0.88
C CYS A 22 1.49 -0.33 0.43
N MET A 23 1.98 0.76 1.02
CA MET A 23 1.50 2.12 0.74
C MET A 23 2.14 2.74 -0.51
N HIS A 24 3.12 2.07 -1.13
CA HIS A 24 3.84 2.56 -2.31
C HIS A 24 4.27 4.03 -2.14
N CYS A 25 4.94 4.31 -1.01
CA CYS A 25 5.33 5.64 -0.59
C CYS A 25 6.23 6.33 -1.62
N GLU A 26 6.07 7.63 -1.79
CA GLU A 26 6.97 8.46 -2.61
C GLU A 26 8.34 8.55 -1.91
N ASP A 27 8.34 8.91 -0.62
CA ASP A 27 9.53 8.93 0.24
C ASP A 27 9.58 7.62 1.04
N ALA A 28 10.15 6.59 0.44
CA ALA A 28 10.06 5.22 0.95
C ALA A 28 11.33 4.81 1.74
N PRO A 29 11.33 4.82 3.09
CA PRO A 29 12.51 4.46 3.88
C PRO A 29 13.00 3.03 3.65
N CYS A 30 12.13 2.18 3.17
CA CYS A 30 12.46 0.81 2.79
C CYS A 30 13.16 0.68 1.43
N VAL A 31 13.15 1.73 0.62
CA VAL A 31 13.95 1.86 -0.61
C VAL A 31 15.30 2.44 -0.27
N ASP A 32 15.31 3.58 0.43
CA ASP A 32 16.55 4.32 0.77
C ASP A 32 17.52 3.48 1.60
N GLY A 33 16.99 2.64 2.49
CA GLY A 33 17.78 1.78 3.35
C GLY A 33 18.14 0.42 2.77
N CYS A 34 17.80 0.13 1.50
CA CYS A 34 18.12 -1.18 0.91
C CYS A 34 19.59 -1.26 0.48
N PRO A 35 20.42 -2.13 1.13
CA PRO A 35 21.86 -2.15 0.88
C PRO A 35 22.23 -2.65 -0.51
N THR A 36 21.38 -3.44 -1.14
CA THR A 36 21.61 -4.02 -2.47
C THR A 36 20.86 -3.30 -3.59
N GLY A 37 20.02 -2.30 -3.24
CA GLY A 37 19.12 -1.67 -4.20
C GLY A 37 18.00 -2.59 -4.73
N ALA A 38 17.78 -3.74 -4.08
CA ALA A 38 16.71 -4.66 -4.45
C ALA A 38 15.31 -4.03 -4.28
N SER A 39 15.11 -3.25 -3.21
CA SER A 39 13.88 -2.47 -3.04
C SER A 39 14.04 -1.14 -3.76
N PHE A 40 13.20 -0.87 -4.74
CA PHE A 40 13.27 0.34 -5.54
C PHE A 40 11.87 0.85 -5.93
N ARG A 41 11.82 2.09 -6.38
CA ARG A 41 10.61 2.72 -6.91
C ARG A 41 10.70 2.79 -8.44
N ARG A 42 9.68 2.29 -9.13
CA ARG A 42 9.53 2.39 -10.58
C ARG A 42 9.19 3.85 -10.98
N GLU A 43 9.32 4.16 -12.26
CA GLU A 43 8.97 5.48 -12.81
C GLU A 43 7.49 5.84 -12.59
N ASP A 44 6.62 4.83 -12.60
CA ASP A 44 5.19 4.96 -12.32
C ASP A 44 4.83 5.06 -10.82
N GLY A 45 5.85 5.17 -9.96
CA GLY A 45 5.67 5.32 -8.51
C GLY A 45 5.48 4.02 -7.73
N ILE A 46 5.40 2.88 -8.39
CA ILE A 46 5.21 1.59 -7.71
C ILE A 46 6.53 1.17 -7.06
N VAL A 47 6.50 0.93 -5.75
CA VAL A 47 7.64 0.35 -5.03
C VAL A 47 7.62 -1.16 -5.22
N VAL A 48 8.73 -1.73 -5.68
CA VAL A 48 8.90 -3.16 -5.93
C VAL A 48 10.17 -3.71 -5.28
N ILE A 49 10.33 -5.01 -5.32
CA ILE A 49 11.54 -5.72 -4.87
C ILE A 49 12.02 -6.58 -6.03
N ASP A 50 13.27 -6.41 -6.39
CA ASP A 50 13.99 -7.29 -7.30
C ASP A 50 14.42 -8.53 -6.51
N GLU A 51 13.82 -9.67 -6.82
CA GLU A 51 14.05 -10.93 -6.10
C GLU A 51 15.49 -11.42 -6.26
N GLU A 52 16.13 -11.15 -7.41
CA GLU A 52 17.50 -11.59 -7.69
C GLU A 52 18.55 -10.80 -6.90
N LYS A 53 18.26 -9.54 -6.58
CA LYS A 53 19.14 -8.67 -5.78
C LYS A 53 18.87 -8.74 -4.29
N CYS A 54 17.73 -9.29 -3.89
CA CYS A 54 17.34 -9.34 -2.49
C CYS A 54 18.16 -10.40 -1.73
N VAL A 55 18.92 -9.97 -0.73
CA VAL A 55 19.73 -10.85 0.14
C VAL A 55 19.02 -11.20 1.46
N GLY A 56 17.73 -10.88 1.59
CA GLY A 56 16.95 -11.21 2.77
C GLY A 56 17.39 -10.57 4.09
N CYS A 57 18.09 -9.45 4.04
CA CYS A 57 18.63 -8.77 5.25
C CYS A 57 17.55 -8.22 6.20
N LYS A 58 16.28 -8.20 5.79
CA LYS A 58 15.11 -7.77 6.56
C LYS A 58 15.11 -6.30 6.98
N PHE A 59 16.10 -5.48 6.61
CA PHE A 59 16.15 -4.07 6.98
C PHE A 59 14.88 -3.31 6.54
N CYS A 60 14.39 -3.56 5.34
CA CYS A 60 13.19 -2.94 4.81
C CYS A 60 11.89 -3.32 5.57
N MET A 61 11.91 -4.42 6.36
CA MET A 61 10.79 -4.78 7.25
C MET A 61 10.80 -3.90 8.48
N VAL A 62 11.99 -3.62 9.03
CA VAL A 62 12.16 -2.78 10.23
C VAL A 62 11.91 -1.30 9.91
N SER A 63 12.35 -0.84 8.74
CA SER A 63 12.19 0.56 8.32
C SER A 63 10.78 0.90 7.85
N CYS A 64 9.92 -0.09 7.56
CA CYS A 64 8.56 0.15 7.11
C CYS A 64 7.63 0.49 8.29
N PRO A 65 7.11 1.73 8.39
CA PRO A 65 6.26 2.12 9.52
C PRO A 65 4.88 1.44 9.49
N TYR A 66 4.50 0.83 8.37
CA TYR A 66 3.22 0.15 8.18
C TYR A 66 3.28 -1.35 8.48
N GLY A 67 4.48 -1.92 8.65
CA GLY A 67 4.67 -3.34 8.94
C GLY A 67 4.13 -4.29 7.87
N VAL A 68 4.16 -3.89 6.59
CA VAL A 68 3.49 -4.61 5.49
C VAL A 68 4.43 -5.48 4.65
N ARG A 69 5.67 -5.63 5.09
CA ARG A 69 6.66 -6.51 4.47
C ARG A 69 6.79 -7.80 5.27
N HIS A 70 6.93 -8.90 4.60
CA HIS A 70 7.13 -10.22 5.23
C HIS A 70 8.31 -10.93 4.60
N TYR A 71 8.93 -11.80 5.38
CA TYR A 71 10.03 -12.63 4.92
C TYR A 71 9.49 -13.97 4.43
N ASN A 72 9.86 -14.34 3.22
CA ASN A 72 9.58 -15.64 2.64
C ASN A 72 10.78 -16.55 2.92
N GLU A 73 10.60 -17.52 3.81
CA GLU A 73 11.67 -18.44 4.24
C GLU A 73 12.11 -19.39 3.14
N ASP A 74 11.18 -19.81 2.28
CA ASP A 74 11.46 -20.74 1.19
C ASP A 74 12.35 -20.10 0.11
N LYS A 75 12.12 -18.82 -0.17
CA LYS A 75 12.90 -18.06 -1.16
C LYS A 75 14.10 -17.32 -0.55
N GLY A 76 14.13 -17.10 0.76
CA GLY A 76 15.16 -16.31 1.43
C GLY A 76 15.09 -14.80 1.16
N ILE A 77 13.95 -14.28 0.74
CA ILE A 77 13.75 -12.88 0.36
C ILE A 77 12.61 -12.23 1.12
N VAL A 78 12.51 -10.89 1.03
CA VAL A 78 11.38 -10.14 1.56
C VAL A 78 10.35 -9.90 0.46
N GLU A 79 9.09 -10.13 0.76
CA GLU A 79 7.96 -9.91 -0.14
C GLU A 79 6.98 -8.87 0.41
N LYS A 80 6.16 -8.29 -0.46
CA LYS A 80 5.08 -7.35 -0.14
C LYS A 80 4.08 -7.23 -1.28
N CYS A 81 3.03 -6.45 -1.10
CA CYS A 81 2.14 -6.07 -2.19
C CYS A 81 2.91 -5.35 -3.31
N ILE A 82 2.77 -5.83 -4.54
CA ILE A 82 3.43 -5.31 -5.74
C ILE A 82 2.51 -4.42 -6.59
N LEU A 83 1.31 -4.10 -6.11
CA LEU A 83 0.23 -3.39 -6.82
C LEU A 83 -0.16 -4.08 -8.15
N CYS A 84 0.14 -5.37 -8.28
CA CYS A 84 -0.09 -6.15 -9.50
C CYS A 84 0.49 -5.48 -10.76
N PHE A 85 1.72 -4.95 -10.68
CA PHE A 85 2.31 -4.14 -11.76
C PHE A 85 2.31 -4.86 -13.11
N GLN A 86 2.44 -6.19 -13.14
CA GLN A 86 2.36 -6.97 -14.37
C GLN A 86 0.99 -6.81 -15.07
N ARG A 87 -0.10 -6.69 -14.30
CA ARG A 87 -1.44 -6.43 -14.82
C ARG A 87 -1.58 -4.99 -15.29
N LEU A 88 -1.03 -4.05 -14.52
CA LEU A 88 -1.04 -2.62 -14.89
C LEU A 88 -0.28 -2.38 -16.19
N ASP A 89 0.86 -3.03 -16.39
CA ASP A 89 1.66 -2.98 -17.62
C ASP A 89 0.85 -3.50 -18.84
N ASN A 90 -0.15 -4.35 -18.61
CA ASN A 90 -1.08 -4.85 -19.63
C ASN A 90 -2.40 -4.04 -19.73
N GLY A 91 -2.51 -2.90 -19.05
CA GLY A 91 -3.71 -2.06 -19.04
C GLY A 91 -4.87 -2.59 -18.18
N GLU A 92 -4.61 -3.56 -17.32
CA GLU A 92 -5.59 -4.12 -16.37
C GLU A 92 -5.51 -3.42 -15.01
N VAL A 93 -6.55 -3.55 -14.20
CA VAL A 93 -6.54 -3.04 -12.81
C VAL A 93 -5.95 -4.08 -11.83
N PRO A 94 -5.49 -3.63 -10.63
CA PRO A 94 -5.02 -4.55 -9.59
C PRO A 94 -6.09 -5.60 -9.23
N ARG A 95 -5.66 -6.84 -8.99
CA ARG A 95 -6.59 -7.96 -8.73
C ARG A 95 -7.53 -7.71 -7.55
N CYS A 96 -7.03 -7.08 -6.49
CA CYS A 96 -7.85 -6.77 -5.31
C CYS A 96 -8.93 -5.69 -5.55
N VAL A 97 -8.78 -4.88 -6.60
CA VAL A 97 -9.81 -3.93 -7.06
C VAL A 97 -10.85 -4.68 -7.86
N GLU A 98 -10.42 -5.43 -8.88
CA GLU A 98 -11.29 -6.19 -9.77
C GLU A 98 -12.19 -7.19 -9.04
N THR A 99 -11.64 -7.89 -8.05
CA THR A 99 -12.37 -8.94 -7.32
C THR A 99 -13.13 -8.46 -6.07
N CYS A 100 -13.18 -7.15 -5.81
CA CYS A 100 -13.85 -6.63 -4.64
C CYS A 100 -15.39 -6.68 -4.80
N PRO A 101 -16.12 -7.56 -4.09
CA PRO A 101 -17.56 -7.76 -4.32
C PRO A 101 -18.42 -6.58 -3.89
N VAL A 102 -17.87 -5.69 -3.05
CA VAL A 102 -18.58 -4.51 -2.54
C VAL A 102 -18.04 -3.20 -3.13
N ASN A 103 -17.18 -3.27 -4.15
CA ASN A 103 -16.56 -2.11 -4.79
C ASN A 103 -15.96 -1.10 -3.80
N ALA A 104 -15.31 -1.61 -2.75
CA ALA A 104 -14.69 -0.79 -1.71
C ALA A 104 -13.24 -0.40 -2.04
N ARG A 105 -12.72 -0.79 -3.20
CA ARG A 105 -11.35 -0.52 -3.64
C ARG A 105 -11.37 0.17 -4.99
N PHE A 106 -10.62 1.25 -5.08
CA PHE A 106 -10.47 2.07 -6.27
C PHE A 106 -9.00 2.13 -6.66
N PHE A 107 -8.74 2.30 -7.94
CA PHE A 107 -7.40 2.45 -8.48
C PHE A 107 -7.43 3.52 -9.57
N GLY A 108 -6.36 4.30 -9.67
CA GLY A 108 -6.21 5.32 -10.71
C GLY A 108 -4.90 6.08 -10.54
N ASP A 109 -4.67 6.99 -11.45
CA ASP A 109 -3.52 7.87 -11.47
C ASP A 109 -3.74 9.05 -10.51
N LEU A 110 -2.80 9.23 -9.57
CA LEU A 110 -2.83 10.33 -8.59
C LEU A 110 -2.23 11.63 -9.16
N ASP A 111 -1.43 11.52 -10.22
CA ASP A 111 -0.77 12.66 -10.86
C ASP A 111 -1.68 13.32 -11.91
N ASP A 112 -2.73 12.62 -12.37
CA ASP A 112 -3.76 13.18 -13.24
C ASP A 112 -4.86 13.85 -12.40
N PRO A 113 -4.95 15.21 -12.40
CA PRO A 113 -5.94 15.93 -11.61
C PRO A 113 -7.40 15.65 -12.04
N GLU A 114 -7.61 15.19 -13.27
CA GLU A 114 -8.93 14.85 -13.82
C GLU A 114 -9.31 13.38 -13.60
N SER A 115 -8.41 12.59 -13.02
CA SER A 115 -8.69 11.18 -12.74
C SER A 115 -9.82 11.01 -11.71
N GLU A 116 -10.63 9.98 -11.92
CA GLU A 116 -11.75 9.65 -11.03
C GLU A 116 -11.31 9.46 -9.57
N ILE A 117 -10.11 8.89 -9.36
CA ILE A 117 -9.59 8.65 -8.02
C ILE A 117 -9.25 9.95 -7.29
N VAL A 118 -8.71 10.95 -7.98
CA VAL A 118 -8.40 12.26 -7.39
C VAL A 118 -9.69 12.98 -7.00
N HIS A 119 -10.71 12.94 -7.86
CA HIS A 119 -12.03 13.46 -7.53
C HIS A 119 -12.66 12.75 -6.34
N LEU A 120 -12.54 11.41 -6.26
CA LEU A 120 -13.05 10.62 -5.15
C LEU A 120 -12.36 10.97 -3.82
N ILE A 121 -11.03 11.08 -3.82
CA ILE A 121 -10.23 11.47 -2.65
C ILE A 121 -10.70 12.82 -2.11
N ARG A 122 -10.86 13.81 -2.97
CA ARG A 122 -11.32 15.17 -2.59
C ARG A 122 -12.76 15.13 -2.06
N LYS A 123 -13.68 14.49 -2.80
CA LYS A 123 -15.11 14.41 -2.45
C LYS A 123 -15.34 13.71 -1.11
N LYS A 124 -14.58 12.66 -0.81
CA LYS A 124 -14.72 11.85 0.39
C LYS A 124 -13.77 12.23 1.51
N ASN A 125 -12.92 13.26 1.30
CA ASN A 125 -11.88 13.66 2.25
C ASN A 125 -11.05 12.45 2.71
N ALA A 126 -10.63 11.61 1.75
CA ALA A 126 -9.83 10.44 2.04
C ALA A 126 -8.43 10.83 2.52
N ASN A 127 -7.90 10.11 3.48
CA ASN A 127 -6.61 10.39 4.08
C ASN A 127 -5.70 9.17 4.07
N PRO A 128 -4.38 9.35 3.90
CA PRO A 128 -3.43 8.27 4.07
C PRO A 128 -3.26 7.91 5.55
N LEU A 129 -2.81 6.69 5.83
CA LEU A 129 -2.39 6.29 7.16
C LEU A 129 -1.06 6.96 7.52
N HIS A 130 -0.90 7.35 8.78
CA HIS A 130 0.35 7.88 9.33
C HIS A 130 0.95 9.04 8.51
N LYS A 131 0.12 9.99 8.12
CA LYS A 131 0.53 11.18 7.36
C LYS A 131 1.67 11.95 8.05
N GLU A 132 1.70 11.92 9.37
CA GLU A 132 2.70 12.56 10.23
C GLU A 132 4.13 12.03 10.03
N LEU A 133 4.29 10.82 9.47
CA LEU A 133 5.59 10.21 9.23
C LEU A 133 6.30 10.72 7.99
N GLY A 134 5.65 11.52 7.16
CA GLY A 134 6.24 12.16 5.98
C GLY A 134 6.61 11.23 4.84
N THR A 135 6.18 9.99 4.86
CA THR A 135 6.52 8.99 3.81
C THR A 135 5.75 9.19 2.51
N LYS A 136 4.78 10.09 2.48
CA LYS A 136 3.90 10.38 1.33
C LYS A 136 3.32 9.11 0.71
N PRO A 137 2.42 8.41 1.41
CA PRO A 137 1.82 7.19 0.92
C PRO A 137 0.88 7.43 -0.26
N ALA A 138 0.86 6.52 -1.23
CA ALA A 138 -0.05 6.54 -2.38
C ALA A 138 -1.39 5.80 -2.12
N VAL A 139 -1.62 5.30 -0.91
CA VAL A 139 -2.86 4.63 -0.51
C VAL A 139 -3.65 5.51 0.44
N TYR A 140 -4.89 5.78 0.09
CA TYR A 140 -5.81 6.63 0.83
C TYR A 140 -6.99 5.82 1.36
N TYR A 141 -7.54 6.23 2.48
CA TYR A 141 -8.64 5.57 3.16
C TYR A 141 -9.80 6.52 3.37
N ILE A 142 -11.00 6.00 3.12
CA ILE A 142 -12.27 6.61 3.50
C ILE A 142 -12.73 5.86 4.74
N PHE A 143 -12.73 6.53 5.87
CA PHE A 143 -13.20 5.96 7.14
C PHE A 143 -14.70 6.12 7.28
N PRO A 144 -15.38 5.19 8.00
CA PRO A 144 -16.81 5.29 8.28
C PRO A 144 -17.18 6.47 9.20
#